data_e17a125fabd553db5a5fda031685cf7b
#
_entry.id   e17a125fabd553db5a5fda031685cf7b
#
_cell.length_a   1.000
_cell.length_b   1.000
_cell.length_c   1.000
_cell.angle_alpha   90.00
_cell.angle_beta   90.00
_cell.angle_gamma   90.00
#
_symmetry.space_group_name_H-M   'P 1'
#
loop_
_entity.id
_entity.type
_entity.pdbx_description
1 polymer ?
#
loop_
_entity_poly.entity_id
_entity_poly.type
_entity_poly.pdbx_seq_one_letter_code
_entity_poly.pdbx_strand_id
1 'polypeptide(L)'
;MRILAAIALLGASAGTAAAQSGVIGQQAGRSAAVATAMTNAFNKLESPKCEGVDKGLHFKVSSGKVYLKTALENAIPENKARALDNGERVILEAINQNAAGDNAGSWYYLGRIYLQKGDVVGADSAFTRAATMAPQCKADIDTYRSIAANALLNPGVEALKAEKTDSAVALFTLASRVYPDGPHAYFYLGSAAYEADSMEKALGYFDKVLATPADPKNAEVRDQALFNRGVVLLQLQRGQEAIAPLRQFAAAHPDDVPAKRALLNAFQQAGLKDSVDVMAKQLEAAGEQVTKTAVVEDSPFNRAVALFNEQKWAEAAALTEQVMASEPNNRDALYMLARSYYELKKGPELVRTAERLVTIDPANESSLQLLGLGYNLTKNSAKAVSTRLRLNALPITLASIQMQPGEGGLTLTGSATGRKAMDANGKAVAAAPVTLTFEFLNRDGAVVTSQDVAIPALAEGAKHDISVTAQGEGIVAWRYKQK
;
A
#
# COMPACT_ATOMS: atom_id res chain seq x y z
N MET A 1 5.92 19.09 -6.85
CA MET A 1 5.61 18.13 -7.95
C MET A 1 4.84 16.98 -7.34
N ARG A 2 3.53 16.92 -7.57
CA ARG A 2 2.61 15.93 -6.97
C ARG A 2 2.83 14.59 -7.65
N ILE A 3 3.52 13.65 -7.01
CA ILE A 3 3.85 12.32 -7.58
C ILE A 3 2.62 11.41 -7.66
N LEU A 4 1.57 11.64 -6.85
CA LEU A 4 0.35 10.83 -6.84
C LEU A 4 -0.65 11.10 -7.98
N ALA A 5 -0.41 12.07 -8.86
CA ALA A 5 -1.35 12.43 -9.94
C ALA A 5 -0.99 11.88 -11.32
N ALA A 6 0.07 11.10 -11.47
CA ALA A 6 0.59 10.72 -12.79
C ALA A 6 0.85 9.22 -13.04
N ILE A 7 0.49 8.32 -12.12
CA ILE A 7 0.66 6.87 -12.37
C ILE A 7 -0.64 6.14 -11.98
N ALA A 8 -1.63 6.24 -12.86
CA ALA A 8 -2.70 5.26 -12.94
C ALA A 8 -2.43 4.40 -14.18
N LEU A 9 -2.46 3.09 -14.02
CA LEU A 9 -2.30 2.00 -14.98
C LEU A 9 -0.89 1.38 -15.02
N LEU A 10 -0.79 0.24 -14.33
CA LEU A 10 -0.39 -1.05 -14.89
C LEU A 10 -0.31 -2.09 -13.77
N GLY A 11 -1.24 -3.02 -13.78
CA GLY A 11 -1.21 -4.17 -12.89
C GLY A 11 -0.28 -5.24 -13.44
N ALA A 12 0.44 -5.93 -12.56
CA ALA A 12 0.80 -7.35 -12.75
C ALA A 12 1.49 -7.97 -11.52
N SER A 13 0.96 -9.11 -11.12
CA SER A 13 1.56 -10.28 -10.48
C SER A 13 2.30 -10.12 -9.14
N ALA A 14 1.59 -10.44 -8.06
CA ALA A 14 2.17 -10.82 -6.77
C ALA A 14 2.71 -12.26 -6.85
N GLY A 15 4.02 -12.43 -6.67
CA GLY A 15 4.70 -13.71 -6.54
C GLY A 15 5.93 -13.60 -5.63
N THR A 16 5.86 -14.23 -4.46
CA THR A 16 6.95 -14.69 -3.58
C THR A 16 8.17 -13.77 -3.38
N ALA A 17 8.07 -12.75 -2.55
CA ALA A 17 9.15 -11.78 -2.33
C ALA A 17 9.74 -11.72 -0.90
N ALA A 18 9.29 -12.55 0.06
CA ALA A 18 9.67 -12.35 1.47
C ALA A 18 11.06 -12.88 1.86
N ALA A 19 11.67 -13.80 1.09
CA ALA A 19 12.98 -14.38 1.41
C ALA A 19 14.15 -13.73 0.66
N GLN A 20 13.91 -12.96 -0.36
CA GLN A 20 14.95 -12.32 -1.19
C GLN A 20 15.37 -10.92 -0.74
N SER A 21 14.59 -10.24 0.10
CA SER A 21 14.86 -8.84 0.48
C SER A 21 16.15 -8.64 1.29
N GLY A 22 16.57 -9.62 2.09
CA GLY A 22 17.80 -9.55 2.87
C GLY A 22 19.08 -9.64 2.02
N VAL A 23 19.07 -10.49 0.99
CA VAL A 23 20.21 -10.71 0.09
C VAL A 23 20.32 -9.60 -0.95
N ILE A 24 19.20 -9.11 -1.47
CA ILE A 24 19.16 -8.00 -2.44
C ILE A 24 19.65 -6.70 -1.78
N GLY A 25 19.27 -6.44 -0.51
CA GLY A 25 19.74 -5.25 0.22
C GLY A 25 21.25 -5.24 0.45
N GLN A 26 21.88 -6.39 0.71
CA GLN A 26 23.33 -6.50 0.87
C GLN A 26 24.09 -6.36 -0.46
N GLN A 27 23.55 -6.86 -1.57
CA GLN A 27 24.13 -6.71 -2.89
C GLN A 27 23.94 -5.29 -3.45
N ALA A 28 22.78 -4.66 -3.21
CA ALA A 28 22.52 -3.28 -3.61
C ALA A 28 23.45 -2.29 -2.91
N GLY A 29 23.78 -2.53 -1.63
CA GLY A 29 24.68 -1.67 -0.85
C GLY A 29 26.12 -1.61 -1.34
N ARG A 30 26.53 -2.50 -2.26
CA ARG A 30 27.87 -2.56 -2.86
C ARG A 30 27.83 -2.42 -4.39
N SER A 31 26.75 -1.92 -4.95
CA SER A 31 26.63 -1.74 -6.40
C SER A 31 27.52 -0.60 -6.89
N ALA A 32 27.96 -0.69 -8.16
CA ALA A 32 28.75 0.37 -8.78
C ALA A 32 28.00 1.73 -8.80
N ALA A 33 26.68 1.70 -8.90
CA ALA A 33 25.85 2.91 -8.85
C ALA A 33 25.92 3.60 -7.48
N VAL A 34 25.85 2.84 -6.38
CA VAL A 34 26.00 3.36 -5.02
C VAL A 34 27.39 3.92 -4.80
N ALA A 35 28.44 3.19 -5.22
CA ALA A 35 29.81 3.67 -5.11
C ALA A 35 30.05 4.98 -5.89
N THR A 36 29.45 5.10 -7.08
CA THR A 36 29.52 6.34 -7.89
C THR A 36 28.78 7.49 -7.20
N ALA A 37 27.58 7.25 -6.68
CA ALA A 37 26.81 8.26 -5.95
C ALA A 37 27.57 8.77 -4.72
N MET A 38 28.17 7.88 -3.94
CA MET A 38 28.99 8.22 -2.76
C MET A 38 30.26 8.99 -3.16
N THR A 39 30.96 8.57 -4.21
CA THR A 39 32.14 9.27 -4.71
C THR A 39 31.84 10.70 -5.13
N ASN A 40 30.73 10.93 -5.82
CA ASN A 40 30.30 12.26 -6.24
C ASN A 40 29.90 13.14 -5.05
N ALA A 41 29.24 12.56 -4.05
CA ALA A 41 28.78 13.27 -2.85
C ALA A 41 29.94 13.67 -1.91
N PHE A 42 30.99 12.88 -1.85
CA PHE A 42 32.15 13.06 -0.93
C PHE A 42 33.47 13.20 -1.67
N ASN A 43 33.63 14.27 -2.41
CA ASN A 43 34.80 14.50 -3.23
C ASN A 43 35.96 15.27 -2.52
N LYS A 44 35.77 15.66 -1.26
CA LYS A 44 36.78 16.39 -0.45
C LYS A 44 36.90 15.82 0.94
N LEU A 45 38.10 15.85 1.50
CA LEU A 45 38.34 15.54 2.90
C LEU A 45 38.11 16.81 3.75
N GLU A 46 36.89 16.94 4.27
CA GLU A 46 36.64 17.97 5.27
C GLU A 46 37.14 17.54 6.64
N SER A 47 37.67 18.50 7.40
CA SER A 47 38.01 18.28 8.80
C SER A 47 36.76 18.07 9.63
N PRO A 48 36.77 17.21 10.66
CA PRO A 48 35.66 17.06 11.58
C PRO A 48 35.29 18.41 12.23
N LYS A 49 33.98 18.69 12.32
CA LYS A 49 33.49 19.92 12.97
C LYS A 49 33.20 19.71 14.46
N CYS A 50 33.75 18.64 15.03
CA CYS A 50 33.61 18.35 16.45
C CYS A 50 34.95 18.00 17.08
N GLU A 51 35.11 18.35 18.34
CA GLU A 51 36.25 17.88 19.12
C GLU A 51 36.02 16.45 19.60
N GLY A 52 37.00 15.55 19.44
CA GLY A 52 36.93 14.20 20.01
C GLY A 52 37.22 13.08 19.03
N VAL A 53 37.00 13.26 17.72
CA VAL A 53 37.36 12.25 16.71
C VAL A 53 38.80 12.35 16.19
N ASP A 54 39.45 13.51 16.35
CA ASP A 54 40.84 13.71 15.95
C ASP A 54 41.82 13.69 17.16
N LYS A 55 41.34 13.61 18.40
CA LYS A 55 42.19 13.56 19.60
C LYS A 55 42.63 12.13 19.92
N GLY A 56 43.92 11.95 20.17
CA GLY A 56 44.47 10.66 20.61
C GLY A 56 44.38 9.55 19.55
N LEU A 57 44.38 9.89 18.27
CA LEU A 57 44.38 8.91 17.19
C LEU A 57 45.63 8.01 17.27
N HIS A 58 45.42 6.72 17.23
CA HIS A 58 46.45 5.74 17.03
C HIS A 58 47.14 5.98 15.66
N PHE A 59 48.47 5.78 15.56
CA PHE A 59 49.23 6.10 14.34
C PHE A 59 48.67 5.39 13.09
N LYS A 60 48.17 4.15 13.21
CA LYS A 60 47.53 3.43 12.10
C LYS A 60 46.25 4.12 11.65
N VAL A 61 45.46 4.68 12.58
CA VAL A 61 44.23 5.44 12.23
C VAL A 61 44.60 6.74 11.54
N SER A 62 45.66 7.42 12.00
CA SER A 62 46.24 8.59 11.30
C SER A 62 46.70 8.24 9.88
N SER A 63 47.33 7.06 9.70
CA SER A 63 47.68 6.55 8.38
C SER A 63 46.46 6.29 7.51
N GLY A 64 45.37 5.71 8.10
CA GLY A 64 44.10 5.50 7.42
C GLY A 64 43.47 6.81 6.95
N LYS A 65 43.53 7.88 7.77
CA LYS A 65 43.10 9.24 7.39
C LYS A 65 43.90 9.77 6.19
N VAL A 66 45.21 9.53 6.15
CA VAL A 66 46.07 9.91 5.00
C VAL A 66 45.66 9.12 3.75
N TYR A 67 45.42 7.81 3.84
CA TYR A 67 44.94 7.01 2.73
C TYR A 67 43.57 7.49 2.21
N LEU A 68 42.65 7.86 3.09
CA LEU A 68 41.36 8.46 2.70
C LEU A 68 41.61 9.77 1.92
N LYS A 69 42.47 10.65 2.40
CA LYS A 69 42.86 11.89 1.68
C LYS A 69 43.41 11.56 0.30
N THR A 70 44.38 10.65 0.22
CA THR A 70 44.99 10.21 -1.04
C THR A 70 43.94 9.68 -2.02
N ALA A 71 42.96 8.90 -1.52
CA ALA A 71 41.87 8.37 -2.34
C ALA A 71 40.99 9.48 -2.92
N LEU A 72 40.71 10.53 -2.16
CA LEU A 72 39.87 11.65 -2.59
C LEU A 72 40.58 12.59 -3.59
N GLU A 73 41.88 12.68 -3.49
CA GLU A 73 42.74 13.50 -4.40
C GLU A 73 43.15 12.74 -5.68
N ASN A 74 42.84 11.42 -5.77
CA ASN A 74 43.31 10.59 -6.88
C ASN A 74 42.23 10.47 -7.97
N ALA A 75 42.57 10.87 -9.20
CA ALA A 75 41.67 10.78 -10.35
C ALA A 75 41.63 9.38 -10.99
N ILE A 76 42.61 8.51 -10.68
CA ILE A 76 42.71 7.18 -11.26
C ILE A 76 41.92 6.18 -10.38
N PRO A 77 40.86 5.54 -10.90
CA PRO A 77 39.96 4.67 -10.09
C PRO A 77 40.72 3.55 -9.36
N GLU A 78 41.66 2.89 -10.00
CA GLU A 78 42.44 1.79 -9.42
C GLU A 78 43.31 2.25 -8.24
N ASN A 79 43.93 3.43 -8.35
CA ASN A 79 44.72 4.00 -7.27
C ASN A 79 43.85 4.46 -6.11
N LYS A 80 42.68 5.04 -6.43
CA LYS A 80 41.65 5.39 -5.43
C LYS A 80 41.21 4.16 -4.66
N ALA A 81 40.83 3.08 -5.35
CA ALA A 81 40.40 1.85 -4.72
C ALA A 81 41.48 1.26 -3.81
N ARG A 82 42.72 1.17 -4.30
CA ARG A 82 43.90 0.71 -3.52
C ARG A 82 44.13 1.52 -2.26
N ALA A 83 44.01 2.84 -2.36
CA ALA A 83 44.16 3.73 -1.20
C ALA A 83 43.03 3.48 -0.17
N LEU A 84 41.76 3.32 -0.60
CA LEU A 84 40.67 2.99 0.29
C LEU A 84 40.86 1.64 0.98
N ASP A 85 41.30 0.62 0.25
CA ASP A 85 41.55 -0.72 0.80
C ASP A 85 42.67 -0.69 1.83
N ASN A 86 43.75 0.03 1.57
CA ASN A 86 44.85 0.22 2.53
C ASN A 86 44.36 0.99 3.78
N GLY A 87 43.57 2.04 3.59
CA GLY A 87 43.01 2.82 4.68
C GLY A 87 42.10 1.97 5.59
N GLU A 88 41.21 1.19 5.01
CA GLU A 88 40.35 0.26 5.73
C GLU A 88 41.18 -0.76 6.52
N ARG A 89 42.11 -1.42 5.85
CA ARG A 89 42.98 -2.45 6.44
C ARG A 89 43.70 -1.94 7.67
N VAL A 90 44.40 -0.77 7.58
CA VAL A 90 45.18 -0.28 8.70
C VAL A 90 44.35 0.19 9.88
N ILE A 91 43.12 0.70 9.64
CA ILE A 91 42.19 1.08 10.70
C ILE A 91 41.64 -0.18 11.39
N LEU A 92 41.23 -1.18 10.61
CA LEU A 92 40.72 -2.45 11.16
C LEU A 92 41.83 -3.19 11.95
N GLU A 93 43.08 -3.17 11.49
CA GLU A 93 44.20 -3.70 12.25
C GLU A 93 44.35 -2.98 13.59
N ALA A 94 44.24 -1.66 13.62
CA ALA A 94 44.29 -0.89 14.86
C ALA A 94 43.14 -1.23 15.82
N ILE A 95 41.96 -1.39 15.32
CA ILE A 95 40.75 -1.75 16.10
C ILE A 95 40.91 -3.17 16.67
N ASN A 96 41.29 -4.15 15.83
CA ASN A 96 41.33 -5.57 16.21
C ASN A 96 42.49 -5.89 17.18
N GLN A 97 43.54 -5.11 17.18
CA GLN A 97 44.67 -5.23 18.14
C GLN A 97 44.37 -4.58 19.50
N ASN A 98 43.11 -4.17 19.76
CA ASN A 98 42.63 -3.46 20.94
C ASN A 98 43.37 -2.13 21.22
N ALA A 99 44.15 -1.63 20.25
CA ALA A 99 44.91 -0.39 20.39
C ALA A 99 44.08 0.87 20.09
N ALA A 100 42.96 0.72 19.35
CA ALA A 100 42.18 1.85 18.87
C ALA A 100 40.66 1.55 18.79
N GLY A 101 40.20 0.42 19.30
CA GLY A 101 38.78 0.03 19.27
C GLY A 101 37.88 0.95 20.12
N ASP A 102 38.43 1.54 21.16
CA ASP A 102 37.73 2.46 22.07
C ASP A 102 37.89 3.95 21.68
N ASN A 103 38.43 4.24 20.50
CA ASN A 103 38.56 5.60 20.01
C ASN A 103 37.50 5.93 18.95
N ALA A 104 36.70 6.94 19.18
CA ALA A 104 35.63 7.37 18.25
C ALA A 104 36.14 7.70 16.86
N GLY A 105 37.36 8.28 16.75
CA GLY A 105 37.98 8.63 15.48
C GLY A 105 38.28 7.43 14.59
N SER A 106 38.58 6.26 15.16
CA SER A 106 38.76 5.01 14.42
C SER A 106 37.52 4.65 13.63
N TRP A 107 36.39 4.65 14.29
CA TRP A 107 35.08 4.33 13.70
C TRP A 107 34.58 5.44 12.78
N TYR A 108 34.84 6.72 13.10
CA TYR A 108 34.49 7.85 12.29
C TYR A 108 35.21 7.80 10.92
N TYR A 109 36.54 7.60 10.88
CA TYR A 109 37.27 7.51 9.62
C TYR A 109 37.00 6.21 8.86
N LEU A 110 36.74 5.10 9.57
CA LEU A 110 36.29 3.86 8.94
C LEU A 110 34.96 4.05 8.23
N GLY A 111 33.99 4.72 8.86
CA GLY A 111 32.72 5.04 8.26
C GLY A 111 32.86 5.89 6.99
N ARG A 112 33.77 6.88 6.99
CA ARG A 112 34.06 7.71 5.80
C ARG A 112 34.69 6.90 4.68
N ILE A 113 35.61 5.96 4.99
CA ILE A 113 36.16 5.03 4.00
C ILE A 113 35.08 4.15 3.41
N TYR A 114 34.20 3.59 4.24
CA TYR A 114 33.10 2.76 3.78
C TYR A 114 32.15 3.51 2.84
N LEU A 115 31.83 4.78 3.13
CA LEU A 115 31.05 5.61 2.19
C LEU A 115 31.77 5.71 0.83
N GLN A 116 33.06 5.97 0.81
CA GLN A 116 33.82 6.07 -0.45
C GLN A 116 33.89 4.75 -1.23
N LYS A 117 33.80 3.61 -0.52
CA LYS A 117 33.72 2.27 -1.12
C LYS A 117 32.30 1.90 -1.53
N GLY A 118 31.29 2.72 -1.23
CA GLY A 118 29.88 2.41 -1.44
C GLY A 118 29.31 1.39 -0.44
N ASP A 119 30.05 1.06 0.62
CA ASP A 119 29.55 0.20 1.71
C ASP A 119 28.76 1.03 2.72
N VAL A 120 27.51 1.37 2.36
CA VAL A 120 26.62 2.20 3.17
C VAL A 120 26.27 1.50 4.50
N VAL A 121 26.17 0.18 4.49
CA VAL A 121 25.86 -0.62 5.68
C VAL A 121 27.02 -0.62 6.68
N GLY A 122 28.25 -0.81 6.18
CA GLY A 122 29.45 -0.70 6.98
C GLY A 122 29.62 0.71 7.55
N ALA A 123 29.37 1.74 6.71
CA ALA A 123 29.41 3.13 7.14
C ALA A 123 28.44 3.44 8.27
N ASP A 124 27.18 2.99 8.17
CA ASP A 124 26.16 3.15 9.22
C ASP A 124 26.62 2.52 10.54
N SER A 125 27.12 1.29 10.49
CA SER A 125 27.62 0.57 11.67
C SER A 125 28.80 1.31 12.33
N ALA A 126 29.74 1.79 11.53
CA ALA A 126 30.92 2.53 12.01
C ALA A 126 30.52 3.89 12.61
N PHE A 127 29.65 4.65 11.94
CA PHE A 127 29.17 5.93 12.46
C PHE A 127 28.33 5.79 13.71
N THR A 128 27.54 4.73 13.86
CA THR A 128 26.79 4.43 15.09
C THR A 128 27.73 4.25 16.27
N ARG A 129 28.82 3.48 16.09
CA ARG A 129 29.83 3.30 17.12
C ARG A 129 30.56 4.63 17.44
N ALA A 130 30.94 5.40 16.42
CA ALA A 130 31.57 6.69 16.63
C ALA A 130 30.67 7.67 17.42
N ALA A 131 29.38 7.75 17.07
CA ALA A 131 28.42 8.61 17.76
C ALA A 131 28.15 8.17 19.19
N THR A 132 28.15 6.85 19.48
CA THR A 132 28.02 6.32 20.86
C THR A 132 29.22 6.68 21.71
N MET A 133 30.42 6.64 21.16
CA MET A 133 31.66 6.96 21.87
C MET A 133 31.89 8.47 22.03
N ALA A 134 31.42 9.26 21.07
CA ALA A 134 31.55 10.71 21.06
C ALA A 134 30.19 11.38 20.72
N PRO A 135 29.22 11.41 21.68
CA PRO A 135 27.90 11.96 21.42
C PRO A 135 27.90 13.42 20.95
N GLN A 136 28.89 14.20 21.36
CA GLN A 136 29.09 15.59 20.92
C GLN A 136 29.39 15.69 19.42
N CYS A 137 29.80 14.59 18.76
CA CYS A 137 30.09 14.52 17.33
C CYS A 137 28.88 14.04 16.50
N LYS A 138 27.75 13.77 17.13
CA LYS A 138 26.55 13.29 16.43
C LYS A 138 26.14 14.20 15.29
N ALA A 139 26.11 15.52 15.50
CA ALA A 139 25.71 16.47 14.47
C ALA A 139 26.64 16.46 13.23
N ASP A 140 27.96 16.31 13.46
CA ASP A 140 28.94 16.18 12.36
C ASP A 140 28.76 14.84 11.61
N ILE A 141 28.58 13.74 12.35
CA ILE A 141 28.30 12.41 11.79
C ILE A 141 27.00 12.41 11.00
N ASP A 142 25.94 13.03 11.52
CA ASP A 142 24.65 13.15 10.85
C ASP A 142 24.73 13.96 9.56
N THR A 143 25.67 14.91 9.47
CA THR A 143 25.97 15.58 8.19
C THR A 143 26.43 14.60 7.13
N TYR A 144 27.36 13.69 7.42
CA TYR A 144 27.79 12.64 6.49
C TYR A 144 26.65 11.66 6.16
N ARG A 145 25.88 11.28 7.17
CA ARG A 145 24.72 10.39 7.01
C ARG A 145 23.66 11.01 6.10
N SER A 146 23.32 12.28 6.31
CA SER A 146 22.32 12.97 5.48
C SER A 146 22.78 13.17 4.04
N ILE A 147 24.07 13.51 3.81
CA ILE A 147 24.65 13.61 2.46
C ILE A 147 24.61 12.25 1.77
N ALA A 148 24.97 11.16 2.46
CA ALA A 148 24.93 9.80 1.93
C ALA A 148 23.50 9.38 1.57
N ALA A 149 22.54 9.62 2.45
CA ALA A 149 21.15 9.34 2.18
C ALA A 149 20.63 10.10 0.96
N ASN A 150 20.89 11.42 0.88
CA ASN A 150 20.48 12.26 -0.25
C ASN A 150 21.12 11.81 -1.58
N ALA A 151 22.36 11.35 -1.56
CA ALA A 151 23.05 10.82 -2.74
C ALA A 151 22.37 9.53 -3.28
N LEU A 152 21.66 8.78 -2.44
CA LEU A 152 20.91 7.58 -2.83
C LEU A 152 19.49 7.90 -3.34
N LEU A 153 18.92 9.05 -2.99
CA LEU A 153 17.56 9.41 -3.39
C LEU A 153 17.43 9.59 -4.90
N ASN A 154 18.35 10.34 -5.52
CA ASN A 154 18.29 10.60 -6.97
C ASN A 154 18.36 9.32 -7.81
N PRO A 155 19.34 8.41 -7.61
CA PRO A 155 19.34 7.11 -8.30
C PRO A 155 18.09 6.28 -8.03
N GLY A 156 17.51 6.37 -6.82
CA GLY A 156 16.25 5.73 -6.48
C GLY A 156 15.08 6.27 -7.30
N VAL A 157 14.97 7.59 -7.42
CA VAL A 157 13.94 8.25 -8.25
C VAL A 157 14.12 7.91 -9.73
N GLU A 158 15.34 7.89 -10.24
CA GLU A 158 15.60 7.49 -11.62
C GLU A 158 15.27 6.00 -11.86
N ALA A 159 15.49 5.14 -10.87
CA ALA A 159 15.05 3.74 -10.93
C ALA A 159 13.52 3.62 -10.99
N LEU A 160 12.76 4.44 -10.22
CA LEU A 160 11.29 4.49 -10.33
C LEU A 160 10.84 4.93 -11.71
N LYS A 161 11.44 5.99 -12.28
CA LYS A 161 11.13 6.46 -13.64
C LYS A 161 11.42 5.40 -14.71
N ALA A 162 12.39 4.51 -14.45
CA ALA A 162 12.75 3.40 -15.32
C ALA A 162 11.97 2.11 -15.00
N GLU A 163 10.90 2.19 -14.20
CA GLU A 163 10.04 1.06 -13.77
C GLU A 163 10.80 -0.06 -13.03
N LYS A 164 11.98 0.26 -12.48
CA LYS A 164 12.81 -0.66 -11.68
C LYS A 164 12.50 -0.52 -10.19
N THR A 165 11.26 -0.80 -9.81
CA THR A 165 10.74 -0.56 -8.45
C THR A 165 11.56 -1.24 -7.36
N ASP A 166 11.99 -2.49 -7.56
CA ASP A 166 12.83 -3.21 -6.58
C ASP A 166 14.17 -2.51 -6.34
N SER A 167 14.79 -1.99 -7.39
CA SER A 167 16.05 -1.24 -7.28
C SER A 167 15.84 0.09 -6.55
N ALA A 168 14.74 0.77 -6.81
CA ALA A 168 14.39 2.01 -6.14
C ALA A 168 14.15 1.79 -4.63
N VAL A 169 13.34 0.79 -4.29
CA VAL A 169 13.05 0.39 -2.90
C VAL A 169 14.33 0.01 -2.17
N ALA A 170 15.25 -0.72 -2.80
CA ALA A 170 16.55 -1.06 -2.21
C ALA A 170 17.38 0.19 -1.90
N LEU A 171 17.45 1.17 -2.82
CA LEU A 171 18.16 2.43 -2.63
C LEU A 171 17.54 3.30 -1.53
N PHE A 172 16.22 3.44 -1.49
CA PHE A 172 15.54 4.18 -0.44
C PHE A 172 15.66 3.50 0.93
N THR A 173 15.68 2.16 0.96
CA THR A 173 15.95 1.39 2.19
C THR A 173 17.35 1.65 2.72
N LEU A 174 18.36 1.69 1.84
CA LEU A 174 19.72 2.06 2.24
C LEU A 174 19.80 3.51 2.74
N ALA A 175 19.11 4.44 2.06
CA ALA A 175 19.05 5.84 2.47
C ALA A 175 18.40 5.99 3.86
N SER A 176 17.27 5.34 4.10
CA SER A 176 16.59 5.37 5.42
C SER A 176 17.41 4.70 6.54
N ARG A 177 18.22 3.72 6.20
CA ARG A 177 19.12 3.05 7.14
C ARG A 177 20.28 3.94 7.55
N VAL A 178 20.96 4.55 6.58
CA VAL A 178 22.15 5.39 6.87
C VAL A 178 21.76 6.69 7.57
N TYR A 179 20.57 7.23 7.29
CA TYR A 179 20.05 8.44 7.94
C TYR A 179 18.59 8.26 8.39
N PRO A 180 18.35 7.60 9.55
CA PRO A 180 17.00 7.34 10.05
C PRO A 180 16.19 8.60 10.37
N ASP A 181 16.85 9.73 10.66
CA ASP A 181 16.21 11.02 10.95
C ASP A 181 15.80 11.77 9.66
N GLY A 182 16.09 11.20 8.47
CA GLY A 182 15.76 11.78 7.17
C GLY A 182 14.39 11.36 6.64
N PRO A 183 13.45 12.30 6.41
CA PRO A 183 12.08 11.95 6.02
C PRO A 183 11.96 11.48 4.57
N HIS A 184 12.81 11.96 3.66
CA HIS A 184 12.64 11.75 2.21
C HIS A 184 12.65 10.27 1.80
N ALA A 185 13.56 9.47 2.39
CA ALA A 185 13.64 8.04 2.07
C ALA A 185 12.35 7.30 2.47
N TYR A 186 11.83 7.60 3.66
CA TYR A 186 10.56 7.03 4.12
C TYR A 186 9.39 7.48 3.26
N PHE A 187 9.39 8.74 2.79
CA PHE A 187 8.36 9.24 1.89
C PHE A 187 8.30 8.42 0.58
N TYR A 188 9.46 8.20 -0.06
CA TYR A 188 9.51 7.38 -1.27
C TYR A 188 9.17 5.91 -1.03
N LEU A 189 9.57 5.34 0.12
CA LEU A 189 9.16 3.98 0.52
C LEU A 189 7.66 3.89 0.75
N GLY A 190 7.05 4.91 1.34
CA GLY A 190 5.60 5.01 1.53
C GLY A 190 4.86 5.07 0.20
N SER A 191 5.33 5.90 -0.72
CA SER A 191 4.75 6.01 -2.07
C SER A 191 4.87 4.70 -2.86
N ALA A 192 6.03 4.05 -2.83
CA ALA A 192 6.22 2.76 -3.50
C ALA A 192 5.35 1.65 -2.88
N ALA A 193 5.16 1.65 -1.56
CA ALA A 193 4.27 0.71 -0.89
C ALA A 193 2.81 0.95 -1.25
N TYR A 194 2.39 2.22 -1.39
CA TYR A 194 1.05 2.60 -1.85
C TYR A 194 0.78 2.10 -3.27
N GLU A 195 1.72 2.33 -4.20
CA GLU A 195 1.61 1.86 -5.58
C GLU A 195 1.57 0.32 -5.68
N ALA A 196 2.22 -0.37 -4.74
CA ALA A 196 2.19 -1.83 -4.62
C ALA A 196 0.97 -2.37 -3.85
N ASP A 197 -0.07 -1.55 -3.63
CA ASP A 197 -1.28 -1.89 -2.86
C ASP A 197 -1.01 -2.39 -1.43
N SER A 198 0.15 -2.03 -0.88
CA SER A 198 0.57 -2.41 0.48
C SER A 198 0.24 -1.31 1.48
N MET A 199 -1.06 -1.04 1.68
CA MET A 199 -1.58 0.14 2.39
C MET A 199 -1.05 0.28 3.82
N GLU A 200 -0.99 -0.80 4.61
CA GLU A 200 -0.47 -0.76 5.99
C GLU A 200 1.04 -0.44 6.04
N LYS A 201 1.81 -0.93 5.05
CA LYS A 201 3.23 -0.57 4.94
C LYS A 201 3.39 0.90 4.54
N ALA A 202 2.58 1.38 3.60
CA ALA A 202 2.56 2.79 3.19
C ALA A 202 2.27 3.70 4.39
N LEU A 203 1.22 3.36 5.18
CA LEU A 203 0.87 4.07 6.40
C LEU A 203 2.05 4.13 7.38
N GLY A 204 2.69 2.99 7.65
CA GLY A 204 3.84 2.91 8.55
C GLY A 204 5.05 3.73 8.08
N TYR A 205 5.26 3.87 6.77
CA TYR A 205 6.32 4.72 6.26
C TYR A 205 5.97 6.22 6.35
N PHE A 206 4.73 6.63 6.06
CA PHE A 206 4.32 8.02 6.25
C PHE A 206 4.32 8.42 7.74
N ASP A 207 3.96 7.51 8.64
CA ASP A 207 4.12 7.73 10.08
C ASP A 207 5.58 7.99 10.47
N LYS A 208 6.53 7.24 9.86
CA LYS A 208 7.98 7.49 10.06
C LYS A 208 8.40 8.86 9.54
N VAL A 209 7.90 9.32 8.37
CA VAL A 209 8.15 10.70 7.90
C VAL A 209 7.73 11.72 8.96
N LEU A 210 6.54 11.55 9.53
CA LEU A 210 5.98 12.49 10.53
C LEU A 210 6.69 12.41 11.88
N ALA A 211 7.29 11.27 12.21
CA ALA A 211 8.07 11.08 13.44
C ALA A 211 9.49 11.65 13.36
N THR A 212 10.01 11.95 12.15
CA THR A 212 11.33 12.59 12.02
C THR A 212 11.33 14.01 12.61
N PRO A 213 12.48 14.52 13.09
CA PRO A 213 12.56 15.88 13.61
C PRO A 213 12.04 16.93 12.63
N ALA A 214 11.24 17.86 13.13
CA ALA A 214 10.74 18.95 12.31
C ALA A 214 11.88 19.93 11.97
N ASP A 215 12.09 20.14 10.66
CA ASP A 215 13.04 21.11 10.12
C ASP A 215 12.32 21.88 9.01
N PRO A 216 12.45 23.21 8.91
CA PRO A 216 11.89 23.97 7.79
C PRO A 216 12.26 23.44 6.41
N LYS A 217 13.45 22.81 6.26
CA LYS A 217 13.89 22.16 5.02
C LYS A 217 13.08 20.92 4.64
N ASN A 218 12.38 20.33 5.62
CA ASN A 218 11.59 19.13 5.47
C ASN A 218 10.06 19.42 5.50
N ALA A 219 9.66 20.69 5.57
CA ALA A 219 8.25 21.07 5.70
C ALA A 219 7.41 20.51 4.55
N GLU A 220 7.87 20.66 3.32
CA GLU A 220 7.15 20.19 2.13
C GLU A 220 6.93 18.68 2.13
N VAL A 221 7.97 17.88 2.41
CA VAL A 221 7.83 16.42 2.42
C VAL A 221 6.94 15.94 3.58
N ARG A 222 6.93 16.65 4.70
CA ARG A 222 6.05 16.35 5.84
C ARG A 222 4.60 16.68 5.52
N ASP A 223 4.34 17.81 4.85
CA ASP A 223 3.00 18.19 4.39
C ASP A 223 2.45 17.17 3.39
N GLN A 224 3.28 16.77 2.42
CA GLN A 224 2.89 15.72 1.48
C GLN A 224 2.63 14.38 2.18
N ALA A 225 3.41 14.04 3.20
CA ALA A 225 3.20 12.82 3.99
C ALA A 225 1.89 12.87 4.81
N LEU A 226 1.49 14.03 5.33
CA LEU A 226 0.20 14.21 5.98
C LEU A 226 -0.96 13.92 5.02
N PHE A 227 -0.91 14.47 3.81
CA PHE A 227 -1.92 14.22 2.79
C PHE A 227 -1.97 12.74 2.39
N ASN A 228 -0.82 12.16 2.05
CA ASN A 228 -0.73 10.76 1.63
C ASN A 228 -1.17 9.80 2.74
N ARG A 229 -0.80 10.08 3.99
CA ARG A 229 -1.28 9.34 5.16
C ARG A 229 -2.81 9.34 5.24
N GLY A 230 -3.41 10.52 5.07
CA GLY A 230 -4.86 10.65 5.04
C GLY A 230 -5.51 9.85 3.90
N VAL A 231 -4.93 9.89 2.70
CA VAL A 231 -5.40 9.12 1.54
C VAL A 231 -5.30 7.61 1.80
N VAL A 232 -4.17 7.13 2.36
CA VAL A 232 -4.00 5.71 2.73
C VAL A 232 -5.05 5.28 3.75
N LEU A 233 -5.31 6.10 4.77
CA LEU A 233 -6.34 5.81 5.77
C LEU A 233 -7.74 5.73 5.16
N LEU A 234 -8.05 6.56 4.15
CA LEU A 234 -9.31 6.45 3.41
C LEU A 234 -9.41 5.14 2.63
N GLN A 235 -8.34 4.69 1.99
CA GLN A 235 -8.30 3.40 1.30
C GLN A 235 -8.50 2.22 2.27
N LEU A 236 -7.98 2.36 3.49
CA LEU A 236 -8.18 1.39 4.57
C LEU A 236 -9.56 1.50 5.25
N GLN A 237 -10.47 2.37 4.76
CA GLN A 237 -11.78 2.65 5.37
C GLN A 237 -11.69 3.18 6.82
N ARG A 238 -10.58 3.84 7.16
CA ARG A 238 -10.31 4.42 8.49
C ARG A 238 -10.56 5.94 8.46
N GLY A 239 -11.74 6.35 7.98
CA GLY A 239 -12.11 7.74 7.75
C GLY A 239 -11.95 8.64 8.99
N GLN A 240 -12.32 8.16 10.17
CA GLN A 240 -12.17 8.92 11.43
C GLN A 240 -10.70 9.29 11.69
N GLU A 241 -9.76 8.39 11.41
CA GLU A 241 -8.32 8.65 11.60
C GLU A 241 -7.74 9.54 10.49
N ALA A 242 -8.35 9.52 9.30
CA ALA A 242 -7.94 10.35 8.17
C ALA A 242 -8.24 11.84 8.38
N ILE A 243 -9.23 12.19 9.25
CA ILE A 243 -9.67 13.58 9.45
C ILE A 243 -8.53 14.49 9.92
N ALA A 244 -7.79 14.07 10.94
CA ALA A 244 -6.77 14.93 11.54
C ALA A 244 -5.64 15.31 10.56
N PRO A 245 -4.98 14.36 9.88
CA PRO A 245 -3.92 14.67 8.92
C PRO A 245 -4.43 15.44 7.70
N LEU A 246 -5.62 15.10 7.17
CA LEU A 246 -6.20 15.82 6.02
C LEU A 246 -6.62 17.23 6.39
N ARG A 247 -7.16 17.45 7.60
CA ARG A 247 -7.52 18.78 8.09
C ARG A 247 -6.29 19.67 8.26
N GLN A 248 -5.21 19.11 8.82
CA GLN A 248 -3.94 19.83 8.97
C GLN A 248 -3.38 20.24 7.61
N PHE A 249 -3.38 19.35 6.64
CA PHE A 249 -2.92 19.64 5.28
C PHE A 249 -3.81 20.67 4.59
N ALA A 250 -5.14 20.53 4.64
CA ALA A 250 -6.09 21.46 4.03
C ALA A 250 -6.03 22.87 4.64
N ALA A 251 -5.70 22.98 5.94
CA ALA A 251 -5.50 24.26 6.59
C ALA A 251 -4.25 24.99 6.11
N ALA A 252 -3.18 24.26 5.80
CA ALA A 252 -1.95 24.80 5.23
C ALA A 252 -2.10 25.11 3.72
N HIS A 253 -3.03 24.44 3.04
CA HIS A 253 -3.27 24.54 1.60
C HIS A 253 -4.76 24.82 1.31
N PRO A 254 -5.29 26.02 1.65
CA PRO A 254 -6.73 26.31 1.60
C PRO A 254 -7.35 26.28 0.20
N ASP A 255 -6.54 26.40 -0.85
CA ASP A 255 -6.99 26.32 -2.25
C ASP A 255 -6.81 24.93 -2.87
N ASP A 256 -6.36 23.95 -2.10
CA ASP A 256 -6.15 22.58 -2.58
C ASP A 256 -7.47 21.82 -2.63
N VAL A 257 -8.11 21.79 -3.79
CA VAL A 257 -9.37 21.07 -4.03
C VAL A 257 -9.26 19.57 -3.77
N PRO A 258 -8.23 18.84 -4.24
CA PRO A 258 -8.00 17.45 -3.87
C PRO A 258 -7.98 17.20 -2.36
N ALA A 259 -7.34 18.07 -1.58
CA ALA A 259 -7.32 17.95 -0.12
C ALA A 259 -8.71 18.13 0.51
N LYS A 260 -9.48 19.11 0.04
CA LYS A 260 -10.87 19.31 0.47
C LYS A 260 -11.75 18.11 0.12
N ARG A 261 -11.58 17.51 -1.07
CA ARG A 261 -12.31 16.29 -1.46
C ARG A 261 -11.94 15.10 -0.59
N ALA A 262 -10.63 14.91 -0.30
CA ALA A 262 -10.19 13.85 0.60
C ALA A 262 -10.77 14.03 2.02
N LEU A 263 -10.78 15.26 2.52
CA LEU A 263 -11.37 15.57 3.83
C LEU A 263 -12.90 15.39 3.84
N LEU A 264 -13.60 15.74 2.75
CA LEU A 264 -15.02 15.44 2.59
C LEU A 264 -15.27 13.91 2.66
N ASN A 265 -14.47 13.12 1.96
CA ASN A 265 -14.55 11.65 2.01
C ASN A 265 -14.28 11.12 3.43
N ALA A 266 -13.28 11.70 4.14
CA ALA A 266 -13.03 11.34 5.53
C ALA A 266 -14.23 11.61 6.44
N PHE A 267 -14.90 12.77 6.28
CA PHE A 267 -16.12 13.08 7.03
C PHE A 267 -17.29 12.15 6.67
N GLN A 268 -17.42 11.79 5.39
CA GLN A 268 -18.43 10.83 4.94
C GLN A 268 -18.22 9.45 5.55
N GLN A 269 -16.99 8.91 5.49
CA GLN A 269 -16.67 7.62 6.11
C GLN A 269 -16.82 7.64 7.64
N ALA A 270 -16.57 8.80 8.26
CA ALA A 270 -16.74 8.98 9.71
C ALA A 270 -18.18 9.28 10.15
N GLY A 271 -19.13 9.42 9.21
CA GLY A 271 -20.53 9.70 9.51
C GLY A 271 -20.83 11.12 10.01
N LEU A 272 -19.95 12.09 9.75
CA LEU A 272 -20.04 13.46 10.28
C LEU A 272 -20.85 14.39 9.36
N LYS A 273 -22.18 14.28 9.39
CA LYS A 273 -23.13 15.00 8.52
C LYS A 273 -22.86 16.52 8.43
N ASP A 274 -22.78 17.21 9.56
CA ASP A 274 -22.60 18.66 9.59
C ASP A 274 -21.30 19.08 8.92
N SER A 275 -20.21 18.29 9.11
CA SER A 275 -18.90 18.55 8.50
C SER A 275 -18.95 18.30 6.99
N VAL A 276 -19.69 17.29 6.54
CA VAL A 276 -19.92 17.00 5.12
C VAL A 276 -20.65 18.14 4.45
N ASP A 277 -21.74 18.66 5.05
CA ASP A 277 -22.52 19.76 4.49
C ASP A 277 -21.70 21.05 4.38
N VAL A 278 -20.89 21.36 5.39
CA VAL A 278 -19.99 22.52 5.37
C VAL A 278 -18.93 22.38 4.27
N MET A 279 -18.29 21.22 4.17
CA MET A 279 -17.22 20.98 3.19
C MET A 279 -17.77 20.93 1.76
N ALA A 280 -18.94 20.32 1.58
CA ALA A 280 -19.64 20.29 0.29
C ALA A 280 -19.93 21.71 -0.23
N LYS A 281 -20.48 22.60 0.62
CA LYS A 281 -20.72 24.00 0.26
C LYS A 281 -19.43 24.75 -0.11
N GLN A 282 -18.32 24.48 0.56
CA GLN A 282 -17.02 25.08 0.24
C GLN A 282 -16.50 24.62 -1.13
N LEU A 283 -16.70 23.36 -1.48
CA LEU A 283 -16.33 22.82 -2.79
C LEU A 283 -17.23 23.35 -3.90
N GLU A 284 -18.57 23.39 -3.67
CA GLU A 284 -19.53 23.99 -4.60
C GLU A 284 -19.22 25.48 -4.88
N ALA A 285 -18.86 26.24 -3.84
CA ALA A 285 -18.44 27.64 -3.98
C ALA A 285 -17.12 27.79 -4.77
N ALA A 286 -16.29 26.77 -4.80
CA ALA A 286 -15.07 26.69 -5.62
C ALA A 286 -15.35 26.20 -7.07
N GLY A 287 -16.62 26.03 -7.45
CA GLY A 287 -17.01 25.58 -8.80
C GLY A 287 -16.91 24.07 -9.00
N GLU A 288 -16.76 23.30 -7.92
CA GLU A 288 -16.63 21.85 -7.98
C GLU A 288 -18.00 21.17 -7.89
N GLN A 289 -18.24 20.21 -8.79
CA GLN A 289 -19.41 19.33 -8.64
C GLN A 289 -19.16 18.37 -7.47
N VAL A 290 -19.90 18.56 -6.40
CA VAL A 290 -19.87 17.67 -5.25
C VAL A 290 -20.99 16.65 -5.40
N THR A 291 -20.64 15.43 -5.69
CA THR A 291 -21.59 14.34 -5.49
C THR A 291 -21.73 14.21 -3.97
N LYS A 292 -22.84 14.70 -3.43
CA LYS A 292 -23.26 14.35 -2.07
C LYS A 292 -23.61 12.87 -2.10
N THR A 293 -22.59 12.02 -2.09
CA THR A 293 -22.78 10.64 -1.69
C THR A 293 -23.44 10.76 -0.32
N ALA A 294 -24.65 10.26 -0.19
CA ALA A 294 -25.38 10.31 1.06
C ALA A 294 -24.35 9.98 2.15
N VAL A 295 -24.26 10.87 3.17
CA VAL A 295 -23.48 10.57 4.36
C VAL A 295 -23.91 9.16 4.71
N VAL A 296 -22.98 8.24 4.60
CA VAL A 296 -23.27 6.89 5.03
C VAL A 296 -23.48 7.05 6.52
N GLU A 297 -24.76 7.25 6.90
CA GLU A 297 -25.15 7.27 8.30
C GLU A 297 -24.41 6.15 9.00
N ASP A 298 -24.19 6.26 10.29
CA ASP A 298 -23.80 5.17 11.19
C ASP A 298 -24.86 4.05 11.05
N SER A 299 -24.92 3.54 9.83
CA SER A 299 -25.94 2.56 9.45
C SER A 299 -25.52 1.23 10.05
N PRO A 300 -26.47 0.43 10.49
CA PRO A 300 -26.15 -0.92 10.95
C PRO A 300 -25.29 -1.71 9.95
N PHE A 301 -25.45 -1.46 8.64
CA PHE A 301 -24.63 -2.08 7.60
C PHE A 301 -23.15 -1.69 7.67
N ASN A 302 -22.82 -0.41 7.82
CA ASN A 302 -21.41 0.02 7.88
C ASN A 302 -20.73 -0.40 9.17
N ARG A 303 -21.45 -0.39 10.28
CA ARG A 303 -20.95 -0.96 11.54
C ARG A 303 -20.71 -2.46 11.40
N ALA A 304 -21.59 -3.18 10.69
CA ALA A 304 -21.39 -4.60 10.38
C ALA A 304 -20.16 -4.82 9.50
N VAL A 305 -19.92 -3.98 8.49
CA VAL A 305 -18.69 -4.01 7.65
C VAL A 305 -17.44 -3.80 8.50
N ALA A 306 -17.43 -2.83 9.40
CA ALA A 306 -16.30 -2.58 10.29
C ALA A 306 -15.99 -3.80 11.18
N LEU A 307 -17.01 -4.37 11.83
CA LEU A 307 -16.89 -5.58 12.65
C LEU A 307 -16.43 -6.80 11.84
N PHE A 308 -16.91 -6.93 10.61
CA PHE A 308 -16.49 -7.98 9.69
C PHE A 308 -15.00 -7.86 9.33
N ASN A 309 -14.51 -6.67 9.02
CA ASN A 309 -13.10 -6.41 8.72
C ASN A 309 -12.20 -6.64 9.94
N GLU A 310 -12.70 -6.38 11.15
CA GLU A 310 -12.03 -6.71 12.42
C GLU A 310 -12.12 -8.19 12.79
N GLN A 311 -12.73 -9.04 11.94
CA GLN A 311 -12.95 -10.47 12.16
C GLN A 311 -13.80 -10.79 13.41
N LYS A 312 -14.58 -9.83 13.89
CA LYS A 312 -15.56 -10.00 14.97
C LYS A 312 -16.84 -10.66 14.45
N TRP A 313 -16.70 -11.91 14.00
CA TRP A 313 -17.71 -12.62 13.22
C TRP A 313 -19.08 -12.70 13.88
N ALA A 314 -19.12 -12.90 15.20
CA ALA A 314 -20.39 -13.01 15.94
C ALA A 314 -21.15 -11.67 15.97
N GLU A 315 -20.43 -10.57 16.25
CA GLU A 315 -20.99 -9.23 16.30
C GLU A 315 -21.39 -8.75 14.90
N ALA A 316 -20.52 -9.01 13.91
CA ALA A 316 -20.81 -8.72 12.50
C ALA A 316 -22.08 -9.46 12.03
N ALA A 317 -22.23 -10.76 12.33
CA ALA A 317 -23.41 -11.53 11.99
C ALA A 317 -24.67 -10.95 12.61
N ALA A 318 -24.67 -10.67 13.93
CA ALA A 318 -25.83 -10.13 14.64
C ALA A 318 -26.29 -8.79 14.07
N LEU A 319 -25.35 -7.90 13.73
CA LEU A 319 -25.69 -6.61 13.15
C LEU A 319 -26.13 -6.74 11.69
N THR A 320 -25.53 -7.65 10.92
CA THR A 320 -25.95 -7.95 9.54
C THR A 320 -27.34 -8.57 9.49
N GLU A 321 -27.75 -9.41 10.48
CA GLU A 321 -29.12 -9.91 10.59
C GLU A 321 -30.12 -8.77 10.73
N GLN A 322 -29.82 -7.73 11.49
CA GLN A 322 -30.68 -6.53 11.61
C GLN A 322 -30.78 -5.80 10.25
N VAL A 323 -29.67 -5.67 9.52
CA VAL A 323 -29.68 -5.11 8.16
C VAL A 323 -30.56 -5.94 7.24
N MET A 324 -30.45 -7.25 7.30
CA MET A 324 -31.23 -8.17 6.46
C MET A 324 -32.74 -8.12 6.76
N ALA A 325 -33.15 -7.65 7.93
CA ALA A 325 -34.56 -7.44 8.25
C ALA A 325 -35.17 -6.23 7.50
N SER A 326 -34.38 -5.17 7.26
CA SER A 326 -34.81 -3.98 6.51
C SER A 326 -34.45 -4.04 5.02
N GLU A 327 -33.40 -4.78 4.67
CA GLU A 327 -32.85 -4.87 3.31
C GLU A 327 -32.64 -6.33 2.91
N PRO A 328 -33.71 -7.11 2.72
CA PRO A 328 -33.63 -8.57 2.54
C PRO A 328 -32.86 -8.99 1.26
N ASN A 329 -32.70 -8.10 0.30
CA ASN A 329 -32.05 -8.36 -0.98
C ASN A 329 -30.67 -7.66 -1.08
N ASN A 330 -30.13 -7.14 0.03
CA ASN A 330 -28.79 -6.58 0.06
C ASN A 330 -27.77 -7.71 -0.11
N ARG A 331 -27.16 -7.76 -1.31
CA ARG A 331 -26.20 -8.80 -1.71
C ARG A 331 -24.96 -8.83 -0.80
N ASP A 332 -24.43 -7.67 -0.46
CA ASP A 332 -23.19 -7.57 0.31
C ASP A 332 -23.42 -7.94 1.77
N ALA A 333 -24.60 -7.59 2.32
CA ALA A 333 -25.02 -8.06 3.64
C ALA A 333 -25.19 -9.59 3.65
N LEU A 334 -25.83 -10.18 2.64
CA LEU A 334 -25.94 -11.65 2.52
C LEU A 334 -24.57 -12.33 2.46
N TYR A 335 -23.63 -11.76 1.71
CA TYR A 335 -22.27 -12.29 1.62
C TYR A 335 -21.56 -12.24 2.98
N MET A 336 -21.59 -11.08 3.65
CA MET A 336 -20.97 -10.92 4.97
C MET A 336 -21.58 -11.88 6.00
N LEU A 337 -22.90 -12.03 5.99
CA LEU A 337 -23.60 -12.93 6.90
C LEU A 337 -23.22 -14.39 6.64
N ALA A 338 -23.21 -14.82 5.38
CA ALA A 338 -22.80 -16.17 5.00
C ALA A 338 -21.32 -16.43 5.39
N ARG A 339 -20.44 -15.48 5.13
CA ARG A 339 -19.04 -15.62 5.51
C ARG A 339 -18.86 -15.68 7.03
N SER A 340 -19.54 -14.82 7.78
CA SER A 340 -19.51 -14.85 9.25
C SER A 340 -20.02 -16.19 9.81
N TYR A 341 -21.10 -16.75 9.27
CA TYR A 341 -21.58 -18.07 9.68
C TYR A 341 -20.62 -19.20 9.34
N TYR A 342 -19.88 -19.09 8.24
CA TYR A 342 -18.82 -20.05 7.91
C TYR A 342 -17.72 -20.03 8.97
N GLU A 343 -17.22 -18.85 9.36
CA GLU A 343 -16.17 -18.72 10.37
C GLU A 343 -16.65 -19.19 11.76
N LEU A 344 -17.93 -18.96 12.08
CA LEU A 344 -18.57 -19.40 13.31
C LEU A 344 -18.99 -20.90 13.29
N LYS A 345 -18.74 -21.63 12.19
CA LYS A 345 -19.14 -23.03 11.98
C LYS A 345 -20.66 -23.27 12.11
N LYS A 346 -21.48 -22.27 11.86
CA LYS A 346 -22.94 -22.34 11.87
C LYS A 346 -23.47 -22.87 10.54
N GLY A 347 -23.39 -24.18 10.35
CA GLY A 347 -23.69 -24.84 9.06
C GLY A 347 -25.09 -24.59 8.54
N PRO A 348 -26.18 -24.82 9.32
CA PRO A 348 -27.58 -24.60 8.88
C PRO A 348 -27.85 -23.14 8.49
N GLU A 349 -27.35 -22.18 9.26
CA GLU A 349 -27.48 -20.74 9.01
C GLU A 349 -26.72 -20.34 7.75
N LEU A 350 -25.51 -20.85 7.58
CA LEU A 350 -24.71 -20.65 6.37
C LEU A 350 -25.46 -21.15 5.13
N VAL A 351 -26.03 -22.36 5.16
CA VAL A 351 -26.76 -22.91 4.02
C VAL A 351 -27.91 -22.01 3.64
N ARG A 352 -28.79 -21.63 4.60
CA ARG A 352 -29.95 -20.76 4.33
C ARG A 352 -29.54 -19.42 3.71
N THR A 353 -28.47 -18.81 4.25
CA THR A 353 -27.99 -17.51 3.78
C THR A 353 -27.33 -17.61 2.41
N ALA A 354 -26.51 -18.64 2.19
CA ALA A 354 -25.83 -18.84 0.92
C ALA A 354 -26.79 -19.29 -0.20
N GLU A 355 -27.87 -20.05 0.09
CA GLU A 355 -28.93 -20.36 -0.87
C GLU A 355 -29.61 -19.07 -1.35
N ARG A 356 -29.90 -18.12 -0.45
CA ARG A 356 -30.45 -16.79 -0.83
C ARG A 356 -29.44 -15.99 -1.65
N LEU A 357 -28.19 -15.95 -1.23
CA LEU A 357 -27.11 -15.24 -1.94
C LEU A 357 -26.97 -15.76 -3.38
N VAL A 358 -26.95 -17.07 -3.58
CA VAL A 358 -26.85 -17.70 -4.91
C VAL A 358 -28.10 -17.46 -5.76
N THR A 359 -29.26 -17.12 -5.17
CA THR A 359 -30.42 -16.68 -5.92
C THR A 359 -30.30 -15.28 -6.48
N ILE A 360 -29.58 -14.40 -5.77
CA ILE A 360 -29.32 -13.01 -6.18
C ILE A 360 -28.11 -12.95 -7.14
N ASP A 361 -27.07 -13.73 -6.84
CA ASP A 361 -25.77 -13.70 -7.50
C ASP A 361 -25.32 -15.11 -7.96
N PRO A 362 -26.03 -15.69 -8.97
CA PRO A 362 -25.88 -17.11 -9.31
C PRO A 362 -24.60 -17.48 -10.07
N ALA A 363 -23.91 -16.52 -10.66
CA ALA A 363 -22.64 -16.71 -11.37
C ALA A 363 -21.43 -16.18 -10.59
N ASN A 364 -21.58 -15.93 -9.29
CA ASN A 364 -20.48 -15.53 -8.44
C ASN A 364 -19.82 -16.76 -7.80
N GLU A 365 -18.52 -16.88 -8.02
CA GLU A 365 -17.74 -18.01 -7.54
C GLU A 365 -17.76 -18.12 -6.01
N SER A 366 -17.56 -17.00 -5.31
CA SER A 366 -17.53 -16.98 -3.84
C SER A 366 -18.87 -17.36 -3.22
N SER A 367 -19.98 -16.96 -3.85
CA SER A 367 -21.34 -17.34 -3.40
C SER A 367 -21.57 -18.84 -3.47
N LEU A 368 -21.18 -19.48 -4.58
CA LEU A 368 -21.28 -20.93 -4.73
C LEU A 368 -20.28 -21.69 -3.83
N GLN A 369 -19.09 -21.15 -3.62
CA GLN A 369 -18.13 -21.73 -2.67
C GLN A 369 -18.70 -21.74 -1.25
N LEU A 370 -19.26 -20.61 -0.77
CA LEU A 370 -19.90 -20.53 0.55
C LEU A 370 -21.04 -21.53 0.68
N LEU A 371 -21.87 -21.69 -0.35
CA LEU A 371 -22.95 -22.67 -0.35
C LEU A 371 -22.42 -24.11 -0.26
N GLY A 372 -21.39 -24.45 -1.03
CA GLY A 372 -20.74 -25.75 -0.97
C GLY A 372 -20.13 -26.05 0.40
N LEU A 373 -19.46 -25.04 1.01
CA LEU A 373 -18.92 -25.13 2.36
C LEU A 373 -20.02 -25.36 3.41
N GLY A 374 -21.18 -24.69 3.26
CA GLY A 374 -22.34 -24.88 4.12
C GLY A 374 -22.88 -26.32 4.05
N TYR A 375 -23.02 -26.88 2.84
CA TYR A 375 -23.43 -28.28 2.68
C TYR A 375 -22.40 -29.26 3.25
N ASN A 376 -21.11 -28.97 3.18
CA ASN A 376 -20.07 -29.79 3.83
C ASN A 376 -20.20 -29.75 5.36
N LEU A 377 -20.39 -28.55 5.95
CA LEU A 377 -20.60 -28.40 7.39
C LEU A 377 -21.85 -29.14 7.89
N THR A 378 -22.92 -29.19 7.08
CA THR A 378 -24.16 -29.91 7.39
C THR A 378 -24.12 -31.38 6.94
N LYS A 379 -22.96 -31.89 6.48
CA LYS A 379 -22.76 -33.27 5.99
C LYS A 379 -23.71 -33.67 4.85
N ASN A 380 -24.21 -32.71 4.08
CA ASN A 380 -25.03 -32.97 2.90
C ASN A 380 -24.14 -33.13 1.65
N SER A 381 -23.50 -34.29 1.54
CA SER A 381 -22.51 -34.56 0.46
C SER A 381 -23.13 -34.48 -0.93
N ALA A 382 -24.38 -34.87 -1.11
CA ALA A 382 -25.08 -34.84 -2.41
C ALA A 382 -25.19 -33.38 -2.92
N LYS A 383 -25.70 -32.47 -2.06
CA LYS A 383 -25.82 -31.04 -2.40
C LYS A 383 -24.46 -30.36 -2.52
N ALA A 384 -23.45 -30.73 -1.74
CA ALA A 384 -22.09 -30.23 -1.86
C ALA A 384 -21.49 -30.57 -3.24
N VAL A 385 -21.64 -31.83 -3.68
CA VAL A 385 -21.17 -32.27 -5.01
C VAL A 385 -21.91 -31.54 -6.13
N SER A 386 -23.26 -31.44 -6.06
CA SER A 386 -24.03 -30.72 -7.10
C SER A 386 -23.66 -29.24 -7.18
N THR A 387 -23.42 -28.58 -6.05
CA THR A 387 -22.96 -27.19 -6.01
C THR A 387 -21.57 -27.03 -6.63
N ARG A 388 -20.65 -27.96 -6.37
CA ARG A 388 -19.33 -27.98 -6.99
C ARG A 388 -19.40 -28.18 -8.51
N LEU A 389 -20.27 -29.08 -8.99
CA LEU A 389 -20.50 -29.27 -10.43
C LEU A 389 -21.04 -27.99 -11.07
N ARG A 390 -22.00 -27.32 -10.41
CA ARG A 390 -22.52 -26.02 -10.84
C ARG A 390 -21.41 -24.95 -10.91
N LEU A 391 -20.55 -24.87 -9.89
CA LEU A 391 -19.40 -23.96 -9.86
C LEU A 391 -18.42 -24.23 -11.02
N ASN A 392 -18.13 -25.51 -11.28
CA ASN A 392 -17.22 -25.90 -12.35
C ASN A 392 -17.82 -25.61 -13.75
N ALA A 393 -19.15 -25.65 -13.89
CA ALA A 393 -19.85 -25.41 -15.13
C ALA A 393 -20.00 -23.91 -15.48
N LEU A 394 -19.69 -22.99 -14.56
CA LEU A 394 -19.79 -21.56 -14.84
C LEU A 394 -18.82 -21.14 -15.96
N PRO A 395 -19.32 -20.59 -17.09
CA PRO A 395 -18.47 -20.09 -18.16
C PRO A 395 -17.82 -18.74 -17.84
N ILE A 396 -18.43 -17.99 -16.95
CA ILE A 396 -17.96 -16.67 -16.48
C ILE A 396 -18.15 -16.55 -14.98
N THR A 397 -17.43 -15.64 -14.35
CA THR A 397 -17.75 -15.14 -13.00
C THR A 397 -17.90 -13.62 -13.06
N LEU A 398 -18.82 -13.08 -12.24
CA LEU A 398 -18.97 -11.65 -12.08
C LEU A 398 -18.16 -11.18 -10.88
N ALA A 399 -17.44 -10.08 -11.05
CA ALA A 399 -16.65 -9.46 -10.00
C ALA A 399 -16.89 -7.95 -9.95
N SER A 400 -16.70 -7.39 -8.75
CA SER A 400 -16.68 -5.94 -8.52
C SER A 400 -17.93 -5.21 -9.03
N ILE A 401 -19.11 -5.84 -8.95
CA ILE A 401 -20.36 -5.17 -9.32
C ILE A 401 -20.63 -4.11 -8.26
N GLN A 402 -20.59 -2.85 -8.70
CA GLN A 402 -20.90 -1.67 -7.88
C GLN A 402 -22.21 -1.05 -8.35
N MET A 403 -22.97 -0.56 -7.39
CA MET A 403 -24.22 0.13 -7.61
C MET A 403 -24.02 1.62 -7.35
N GLN A 404 -24.32 2.44 -8.34
CA GLN A 404 -24.19 3.90 -8.25
C GLN A 404 -25.56 4.55 -8.49
N PRO A 405 -26.06 5.40 -7.57
CA PRO A 405 -27.24 6.22 -7.83
C PRO A 405 -26.96 7.19 -9.00
N GLY A 406 -27.94 7.33 -9.91
CA GLY A 406 -27.94 8.30 -11.00
C GLY A 406 -29.18 9.18 -10.97
N GLU A 407 -29.27 10.19 -11.85
CA GLU A 407 -30.49 11.02 -11.97
C GLU A 407 -31.69 10.17 -12.39
N GLY A 408 -32.62 9.96 -11.45
CA GLY A 408 -33.85 9.20 -11.67
C GLY A 408 -33.69 7.68 -11.84
N GLY A 409 -32.54 7.13 -11.45
CA GLY A 409 -32.27 5.71 -11.63
C GLY A 409 -31.02 5.20 -10.95
N LEU A 410 -30.51 4.07 -11.42
CA LEU A 410 -29.40 3.34 -10.82
C LEU A 410 -28.53 2.73 -11.92
N THR A 411 -27.21 2.89 -11.79
CA THR A 411 -26.22 2.27 -12.68
C THR A 411 -25.44 1.20 -11.95
N LEU A 412 -25.38 -0.01 -12.54
CA LEU A 412 -24.48 -1.07 -12.11
C LEU A 412 -23.27 -1.09 -13.03
N THR A 413 -22.08 -1.09 -12.45
CA THR A 413 -20.83 -1.25 -13.17
C THR A 413 -20.05 -2.42 -12.58
N GLY A 414 -19.27 -3.12 -13.41
CA GLY A 414 -18.47 -4.25 -12.96
C GLY A 414 -17.80 -4.97 -14.12
N SER A 415 -17.35 -6.19 -13.91
CA SER A 415 -16.75 -6.99 -14.98
C SER A 415 -17.15 -8.47 -14.91
N ALA A 416 -17.29 -9.07 -16.09
CA ALA A 416 -17.34 -10.51 -16.27
C ALA A 416 -15.93 -11.03 -16.60
N THR A 417 -15.52 -12.11 -15.97
CA THR A 417 -14.25 -12.79 -16.28
C THR A 417 -14.53 -14.19 -16.79
N GLY A 418 -13.92 -14.54 -17.91
CA GLY A 418 -14.04 -15.86 -18.52
C GLY A 418 -13.43 -16.94 -17.62
N ARG A 419 -14.08 -18.10 -17.57
CA ARG A 419 -13.66 -19.26 -16.77
C ARG A 419 -13.52 -20.49 -17.67
N LYS A 420 -12.67 -21.41 -17.25
CA LYS A 420 -12.60 -22.74 -17.82
C LYS A 420 -13.78 -23.57 -17.29
N ALA A 421 -14.89 -23.52 -18.03
CA ALA A 421 -16.07 -24.30 -17.71
C ALA A 421 -15.83 -25.82 -17.94
N MET A 422 -16.40 -26.65 -17.09
CA MET A 422 -16.32 -28.13 -17.23
C MET A 422 -17.72 -28.73 -17.18
N ASP A 423 -17.93 -29.76 -17.97
CA ASP A 423 -19.16 -30.57 -17.91
C ASP A 423 -19.19 -31.48 -16.66
N ALA A 424 -20.28 -32.21 -16.48
CA ALA A 424 -20.45 -33.14 -15.36
C ALA A 424 -19.39 -34.27 -15.29
N ASN A 425 -18.73 -34.55 -16.42
CA ASN A 425 -17.68 -35.55 -16.54
C ASN A 425 -16.27 -34.97 -16.36
N GLY A 426 -16.16 -33.66 -16.07
CA GLY A 426 -14.89 -32.97 -15.92
C GLY A 426 -14.18 -32.62 -17.23
N LYS A 427 -14.85 -32.70 -18.38
CA LYS A 427 -14.34 -32.30 -19.68
C LYS A 427 -14.55 -30.80 -19.88
N ALA A 428 -13.51 -30.12 -20.38
CA ALA A 428 -13.60 -28.69 -20.67
C ALA A 428 -14.65 -28.41 -21.76
N VAL A 429 -15.47 -27.41 -21.49
CA VAL A 429 -16.51 -26.88 -22.41
C VAL A 429 -15.96 -25.65 -23.09
N ALA A 430 -16.18 -25.53 -24.39
CA ALA A 430 -15.79 -24.34 -25.15
C ALA A 430 -16.49 -23.08 -24.60
N ALA A 431 -15.79 -21.96 -24.62
CA ALA A 431 -16.39 -20.68 -24.25
C ALA A 431 -17.53 -20.34 -25.22
N ALA A 432 -18.66 -19.92 -24.66
CA ALA A 432 -19.84 -19.52 -25.40
C ALA A 432 -20.34 -18.15 -24.90
N PRO A 433 -21.03 -17.38 -25.75
CA PRO A 433 -21.69 -16.16 -25.32
C PRO A 433 -22.72 -16.45 -24.22
N VAL A 434 -22.83 -15.52 -23.27
CA VAL A 434 -23.78 -15.60 -22.14
C VAL A 434 -24.65 -14.35 -22.13
N THR A 435 -25.96 -14.52 -21.99
CA THR A 435 -26.84 -13.38 -21.75
C THR A 435 -27.27 -13.38 -20.28
N LEU A 436 -27.05 -12.26 -19.60
CA LEU A 436 -27.52 -12.04 -18.24
C LEU A 436 -28.68 -11.05 -18.25
N THR A 437 -29.77 -11.40 -17.58
CA THR A 437 -30.88 -10.49 -17.32
C THR A 437 -30.71 -9.89 -15.94
N PHE A 438 -30.39 -8.60 -15.85
CA PHE A 438 -30.37 -7.85 -14.60
C PHE A 438 -31.78 -7.37 -14.28
N GLU A 439 -32.26 -7.68 -13.10
CA GLU A 439 -33.55 -7.27 -12.55
C GLU A 439 -33.32 -6.26 -11.43
N PHE A 440 -33.94 -5.10 -11.52
CA PHE A 440 -33.85 -4.03 -10.54
C PHE A 440 -35.10 -4.04 -9.66
N LEU A 441 -34.89 -4.03 -8.36
CA LEU A 441 -35.90 -4.35 -7.38
C LEU A 441 -36.24 -3.14 -6.51
N ASN A 442 -37.53 -3.00 -6.17
CA ASN A 442 -37.97 -2.09 -5.12
C ASN A 442 -37.71 -2.68 -3.72
N ARG A 443 -38.09 -1.94 -2.68
CA ARG A 443 -37.91 -2.38 -1.28
C ARG A 443 -38.62 -3.69 -0.96
N ASP A 444 -39.76 -3.96 -1.60
CA ASP A 444 -40.55 -5.19 -1.40
C ASP A 444 -39.99 -6.39 -2.18
N GLY A 445 -38.94 -6.18 -2.98
CA GLY A 445 -38.29 -7.19 -3.83
C GLY A 445 -39.03 -7.43 -5.16
N ALA A 446 -40.02 -6.60 -5.50
CA ALA A 446 -40.68 -6.65 -6.80
C ALA A 446 -39.78 -6.03 -7.89
N VAL A 447 -39.79 -6.60 -9.09
CA VAL A 447 -39.03 -6.11 -10.23
C VAL A 447 -39.67 -4.83 -10.76
N VAL A 448 -38.92 -3.74 -10.71
CA VAL A 448 -39.31 -2.43 -11.27
C VAL A 448 -38.99 -2.41 -12.77
N THR A 449 -37.80 -2.86 -13.14
CA THR A 449 -37.37 -2.97 -14.54
C THR A 449 -36.29 -4.05 -14.68
N SER A 450 -36.05 -4.48 -15.93
CA SER A 450 -35.00 -5.46 -16.21
C SER A 450 -34.29 -5.12 -17.52
N GLN A 451 -33.03 -5.50 -17.63
CA GLN A 451 -32.21 -5.32 -18.82
C GLN A 451 -31.36 -6.55 -19.11
N ASP A 452 -31.28 -6.92 -20.39
CA ASP A 452 -30.42 -8.00 -20.86
C ASP A 452 -29.05 -7.44 -21.24
N VAL A 453 -28.00 -8.12 -20.79
CA VAL A 453 -26.60 -7.83 -21.12
C VAL A 453 -26.01 -9.05 -21.79
N ALA A 454 -25.61 -8.89 -23.03
CA ALA A 454 -24.91 -9.92 -23.78
C ALA A 454 -23.39 -9.85 -23.48
N ILE A 455 -22.83 -10.95 -23.02
CA ILE A 455 -21.41 -11.11 -22.77
C ILE A 455 -20.85 -12.03 -23.87
N PRO A 456 -19.82 -11.61 -24.62
CA PRO A 456 -19.25 -12.45 -25.67
C PRO A 456 -18.61 -13.70 -25.08
N ALA A 457 -18.28 -14.67 -25.92
CA ALA A 457 -17.47 -15.81 -25.48
C ALA A 457 -16.12 -15.32 -24.96
N LEU A 458 -15.83 -15.56 -23.70
CA LEU A 458 -14.59 -15.12 -23.06
C LEU A 458 -13.65 -16.31 -22.88
N ALA A 459 -12.41 -16.17 -23.32
CA ALA A 459 -11.34 -17.10 -22.95
C ALA A 459 -11.09 -17.04 -21.43
N GLU A 460 -10.46 -18.07 -20.87
CA GLU A 460 -10.09 -18.11 -19.45
C GLU A 460 -9.26 -16.88 -19.07
N GLY A 461 -9.70 -16.14 -18.04
CA GLY A 461 -9.05 -14.91 -17.57
C GLY A 461 -9.37 -13.65 -18.37
N ALA A 462 -9.98 -13.75 -19.57
CA ALA A 462 -10.39 -12.58 -20.34
C ALA A 462 -11.52 -11.82 -19.62
N LYS A 463 -11.49 -10.49 -19.68
CA LYS A 463 -12.47 -9.61 -19.01
C LYS A 463 -13.37 -8.92 -20.02
N HIS A 464 -14.59 -8.65 -19.61
CA HIS A 464 -15.58 -7.85 -20.32
C HIS A 464 -16.28 -6.93 -19.32
N ASP A 465 -16.21 -5.63 -19.56
CA ASP A 465 -16.83 -4.64 -18.68
C ASP A 465 -18.36 -4.67 -18.83
N ILE A 466 -19.03 -4.55 -17.70
CA ILE A 466 -20.49 -4.50 -17.60
C ILE A 466 -20.88 -3.11 -17.10
N SER A 467 -21.79 -2.47 -17.83
CA SER A 467 -22.45 -1.23 -17.41
C SER A 467 -23.94 -1.33 -17.76
N VAL A 468 -24.79 -1.25 -16.74
CA VAL A 468 -26.25 -1.38 -16.88
C VAL A 468 -26.91 -0.24 -16.13
N THR A 469 -27.65 0.61 -16.85
CA THR A 469 -28.37 1.72 -16.22
C THR A 469 -29.87 1.46 -16.27
N ALA A 470 -30.51 1.47 -15.12
CA ALA A 470 -31.95 1.35 -14.98
C ALA A 470 -32.56 2.67 -14.53
N GLN A 471 -33.68 3.05 -15.13
CA GLN A 471 -34.51 4.16 -14.71
C GLN A 471 -35.78 3.63 -14.03
N GLY A 472 -36.20 4.31 -12.97
CA GLY A 472 -37.40 3.97 -12.22
C GLY A 472 -37.29 4.42 -10.76
N GLU A 473 -38.43 4.91 -10.23
CA GLU A 473 -38.49 5.30 -8.81
C GLU A 473 -38.51 4.09 -7.89
N GLY A 474 -37.86 4.21 -6.73
CA GLY A 474 -37.89 3.19 -5.68
C GLY A 474 -36.98 1.98 -5.91
N ILE A 475 -36.07 2.00 -6.87
CA ILE A 475 -35.07 0.97 -7.05
C ILE A 475 -34.07 1.04 -5.88
N VAL A 476 -33.94 -0.06 -5.13
CA VAL A 476 -33.06 -0.15 -3.94
C VAL A 476 -32.13 -1.37 -3.95
N ALA A 477 -32.40 -2.33 -4.85
CA ALA A 477 -31.62 -3.57 -4.95
C ALA A 477 -31.63 -4.11 -6.39
N TRP A 478 -30.83 -5.11 -6.64
CA TRP A 478 -30.75 -5.77 -7.92
C TRP A 478 -30.41 -7.25 -7.75
N ARG A 479 -30.73 -8.02 -8.75
CA ARG A 479 -30.29 -9.40 -8.93
C ARG A 479 -30.12 -9.68 -10.42
N TYR A 480 -29.51 -10.80 -10.76
CA TYR A 480 -29.46 -11.23 -12.16
C TYR A 480 -29.68 -12.73 -12.27
N LYS A 481 -30.01 -13.15 -13.48
CA LYS A 481 -30.12 -14.55 -13.89
C LYS A 481 -29.48 -14.75 -15.24
N GLN A 482 -28.95 -15.93 -15.48
CA GLN A 482 -28.50 -16.34 -16.80
C GLN A 482 -29.73 -16.78 -17.62
N LYS A 483 -29.83 -16.30 -18.85
CA LYS A 483 -30.89 -16.62 -19.79
C LYS A 483 -30.61 -17.92 -20.50
#